data_6e6301b557b5cf8d0e1aed80e4d2aab9
#
_entry.id   6e6301b557b5cf8d0e1aed80e4d2aab9
#
_cell.length_a   1.000
_cell.length_b   1.000
_cell.length_c   1.000
_cell.angle_alpha   90.00
_cell.angle_beta   90.00
_cell.angle_gamma   90.00
#
_symmetry.space_group_name_H-M   'P 1'
#
loop_
_entity.id
_entity.type
_entity.pdbx_description
1 polymer ?
#
loop_
_entity_poly.entity_id
_entity_poly.type
_entity_poly.pdbx_seq_one_letter_code
_entity_poly.pdbx_strand_id
1 'polypeptide(L)'
;MPRPRRILIVEDEMLVAMMIEDALNDLGVEVAGTAGTIEEALDAASKGEFDCAILDVHLHGKDVYPVADALAARGLPFIFATGYGQNGLAPKYRDRPSLPKPFTGQDLERVLAAL
;
A
#
# COMPACT_ATOMS: atom_id res chain seq x y z
N MET A 1 -11.67 -15.94 2.43
CA MET A 1 -10.24 -15.72 2.19
C MET A 1 -9.58 -15.15 3.41
N PRO A 2 -8.45 -15.68 3.85
CA PRO A 2 -7.74 -15.10 4.97
C PRO A 2 -7.21 -13.71 4.59
N ARG A 3 -7.20 -12.83 5.57
CA ARG A 3 -6.62 -11.49 5.38
C ARG A 3 -5.12 -11.60 5.16
N PRO A 4 -4.49 -10.62 4.47
CA PRO A 4 -3.04 -10.57 4.38
C PRO A 4 -2.42 -10.57 5.78
N ARG A 5 -1.31 -11.27 5.95
CA ARG A 5 -0.62 -11.38 7.25
C ARG A 5 0.56 -10.44 7.36
N ARG A 6 1.20 -10.16 6.25
CA ARG A 6 2.39 -9.30 6.19
C ARG A 6 2.20 -8.28 5.09
N ILE A 7 2.38 -7.02 5.44
CA ILE A 7 2.12 -5.93 4.50
C ILE A 7 3.36 -5.06 4.37
N LEU A 8 3.72 -4.76 3.13
CA LEU A 8 4.74 -3.78 2.80
C LEU A 8 4.07 -2.40 2.74
N ILE A 9 4.65 -1.42 3.42
CA ILE A 9 4.18 -0.04 3.40
C ILE A 9 5.11 0.77 2.50
N VAL A 10 4.54 1.45 1.51
CA VAL A 10 5.28 2.33 0.62
C VAL A 10 4.76 3.75 0.83
N GLU A 11 5.51 4.54 1.57
CA GLU A 11 5.11 5.88 2.02
C GLU A 11 6.36 6.69 2.33
N ASP A 12 6.45 7.92 1.81
CA ASP A 12 7.61 8.78 2.01
C ASP A 12 7.53 9.63 3.29
N GLU A 13 6.35 9.80 3.86
CA GLU A 13 6.18 10.54 5.10
C GLU A 13 6.23 9.59 6.30
N MET A 14 7.26 9.75 7.14
CA MET A 14 7.47 8.86 8.27
C MET A 14 6.29 8.81 9.23
N LEU A 15 5.68 9.95 9.51
CA LEU A 15 4.52 9.99 10.43
C LEU A 15 3.33 9.23 9.86
N VAL A 16 3.09 9.34 8.57
CA VAL A 16 2.00 8.61 7.92
C VAL A 16 2.30 7.11 7.93
N ALA A 17 3.54 6.73 7.63
CA ALA A 17 3.95 5.33 7.68
C ALA A 17 3.75 4.73 9.07
N MET A 18 4.09 5.49 10.12
CA MET A 18 3.90 5.04 11.50
C MET A 18 2.42 4.88 11.85
N MET A 19 1.57 5.77 11.37
CA MET A 19 0.13 5.66 11.58
C MET A 19 -0.43 4.40 10.92
N ILE A 20 0.06 4.08 9.73
CA ILE A 20 -0.34 2.86 9.02
C ILE A 20 0.14 1.63 9.81
N GLU A 21 1.39 1.65 10.29
CA GLU A 21 1.93 0.55 11.10
C GLU A 21 1.07 0.31 12.34
N ASP A 22 0.74 1.38 13.05
CA ASP A 22 -0.07 1.26 14.27
C ASP A 22 -1.44 0.67 13.97
N ALA A 23 -2.07 1.13 12.88
CA ALA A 23 -3.37 0.62 12.48
C ALA A 23 -3.31 -0.87 12.11
N LEU A 24 -2.26 -1.28 11.41
CA LEU A 24 -2.07 -2.68 11.04
C LEU A 24 -1.82 -3.55 12.28
N ASN A 25 -1.00 -3.07 13.21
CA ASN A 25 -0.73 -3.79 14.45
C ASN A 25 -2.01 -3.99 15.26
N ASP A 26 -2.88 -2.98 15.30
CA ASP A 26 -4.17 -3.08 15.98
C ASP A 26 -5.07 -4.14 15.36
N LEU A 27 -4.91 -4.39 14.07
CA LEU A 27 -5.67 -5.40 13.35
C LEU A 27 -5.00 -6.80 13.39
N GLY A 28 -3.86 -6.91 14.06
CA GLY A 28 -3.13 -8.17 14.13
C GLY A 28 -2.36 -8.50 12.85
N VAL A 29 -2.06 -7.50 12.04
CA VAL A 29 -1.35 -7.68 10.78
C VAL A 29 0.11 -7.24 10.95
N GLU A 30 1.05 -8.05 10.48
CA GLU A 30 2.47 -7.75 10.59
C GLU A 30 2.92 -6.80 9.49
N VAL A 31 3.79 -5.85 9.85
CA VAL A 31 4.42 -4.98 8.88
C VAL A 31 5.69 -5.65 8.38
N ALA A 32 5.73 -5.96 7.08
CA ALA A 32 6.89 -6.62 6.48
C ALA A 32 8.06 -5.66 6.31
N GLY A 33 7.77 -4.38 6.11
CA GLY A 33 8.78 -3.35 5.95
C GLY A 33 8.15 -2.05 5.49
N THR A 34 8.95 -1.01 5.45
CA THR A 34 8.55 0.32 5.00
C THR A 34 9.56 0.83 3.98
N ALA A 35 9.08 1.29 2.84
CA ALA A 35 9.91 1.87 1.79
C ALA A 35 9.48 3.32 1.56
N GLY A 36 10.42 4.25 1.56
CA GLY A 36 10.14 5.67 1.41
C GLY A 36 10.50 6.25 0.06
N THR A 37 11.17 5.47 -0.81
CA THR A 37 11.54 5.91 -2.15
C THR A 37 11.09 4.86 -3.18
N ILE A 38 11.04 5.27 -4.44
CA ILE A 38 10.71 4.35 -5.54
C ILE A 38 11.74 3.22 -5.60
N GLU A 39 13.03 3.55 -5.45
CA GLU A 39 14.11 2.56 -5.51
C GLU A 39 14.00 1.52 -4.41
N GLU A 40 13.76 1.96 -3.17
CA GLU A 40 13.55 1.05 -2.05
C GLU A 40 12.31 0.18 -2.26
N ALA A 41 11.23 0.80 -2.76
CA ALA A 41 9.98 0.10 -2.99
C ALA A 41 10.12 -0.94 -4.10
N LEU A 42 10.83 -0.61 -5.19
CA LEU A 42 11.08 -1.57 -6.27
C LEU A 42 11.92 -2.75 -5.79
N ASP A 43 12.95 -2.48 -4.99
CA ASP A 43 13.76 -3.54 -4.42
C ASP A 43 12.92 -4.47 -3.53
N ALA A 44 12.12 -3.90 -2.64
CA ALA A 44 11.25 -4.66 -1.77
C ALA A 44 10.19 -5.43 -2.58
N ALA A 45 9.63 -4.81 -3.62
CA ALA A 45 8.62 -5.45 -4.47
C ALA A 45 9.19 -6.67 -5.20
N SER A 46 10.48 -6.65 -5.54
CA SER A 46 11.08 -7.77 -6.29
C SER A 46 11.62 -8.87 -5.38
N LYS A 47 12.01 -8.56 -4.14
CA LYS A 47 12.69 -9.51 -3.25
C LYS A 47 11.94 -9.81 -1.96
N GLY A 48 11.07 -8.90 -1.53
CA GLY A 48 10.46 -8.99 -0.22
C GLY A 48 9.46 -10.12 -0.08
N GLU A 49 9.31 -10.61 1.14
CA GLU A 49 8.31 -11.60 1.49
C GLU A 49 7.16 -10.91 2.21
N PHE A 50 6.07 -10.70 1.50
CA PHE A 50 4.87 -10.07 2.02
C PHE A 50 3.67 -10.54 1.20
N ASP A 51 2.48 -10.35 1.75
CA ASP A 51 1.25 -10.81 1.12
C ASP A 51 0.52 -9.71 0.36
N CYS A 52 0.77 -8.45 0.74
CA CYS A 52 0.06 -7.30 0.19
C CYS A 52 0.92 -6.05 0.40
N ALA A 53 0.67 -5.01 -0.36
CA ALA A 53 1.34 -3.72 -0.17
C ALA A 53 0.32 -2.59 -0.12
N ILE A 54 0.64 -1.56 0.68
CA ILE A 54 -0.11 -0.31 0.71
C ILE A 54 0.80 0.74 0.09
N LEU A 55 0.33 1.37 -0.98
CA LEU A 55 1.12 2.29 -1.79
C LEU A 55 0.57 3.70 -1.71
N ASP A 56 1.40 4.65 -1.26
CA ASP A 56 1.11 6.05 -1.48
C ASP A 56 1.30 6.32 -2.98
N VAL A 57 0.35 7.02 -3.59
CA VAL A 57 0.37 7.25 -5.04
C VAL A 57 1.58 8.08 -5.47
N HIS A 58 2.01 9.00 -4.62
CA HIS A 58 3.17 9.86 -4.92
C HIS A 58 4.25 9.70 -3.86
N LEU A 59 5.47 9.38 -4.30
CA LEU A 59 6.66 9.30 -3.43
C LEU A 59 7.64 10.37 -3.88
N HIS A 60 7.87 11.39 -3.04
CA HIS A 60 8.77 12.50 -3.35
C HIS A 60 8.47 13.11 -4.72
N GLY A 61 7.20 13.31 -5.02
CA GLY A 61 6.77 13.89 -6.28
C GLY A 61 6.77 12.95 -7.47
N LYS A 62 7.13 11.68 -7.26
CA LYS A 62 7.14 10.66 -8.33
C LYS A 62 5.95 9.74 -8.18
N ASP A 63 5.40 9.30 -9.30
CA ASP A 63 4.29 8.36 -9.30
C ASP A 63 4.75 6.98 -8.89
N VAL A 64 3.94 6.28 -8.11
CA VAL A 64 4.25 4.95 -7.56
C VAL A 64 4.00 3.82 -8.57
N TYR A 65 3.46 4.12 -9.75
CA TYR A 65 3.01 3.09 -10.69
C TYR A 65 4.07 2.07 -11.11
N PRO A 66 5.36 2.41 -11.24
CA PRO A 66 6.36 1.37 -11.50
C PRO A 66 6.39 0.28 -10.42
N VAL A 67 6.15 0.69 -9.16
CA VAL A 67 6.09 -0.26 -8.04
C VAL A 67 4.84 -1.13 -8.17
N ALA A 68 3.69 -0.52 -8.50
CA ALA A 68 2.44 -1.24 -8.71
C ALA A 68 2.59 -2.25 -9.85
N ASP A 69 3.25 -1.85 -10.94
CA ASP A 69 3.49 -2.74 -12.08
C ASP A 69 4.34 -3.95 -11.66
N ALA A 70 5.38 -3.72 -10.84
CA ALA A 70 6.24 -4.81 -10.36
C ALA A 70 5.47 -5.77 -9.46
N LEU A 71 4.59 -5.26 -8.60
CA LEU A 71 3.74 -6.09 -7.74
C LEU A 71 2.75 -6.90 -8.56
N ALA A 72 2.12 -6.27 -9.55
CA ALA A 72 1.18 -6.96 -10.43
C ALA A 72 1.85 -8.09 -11.19
N ALA A 73 3.10 -7.88 -11.62
CA ALA A 73 3.88 -8.92 -12.33
C ALA A 73 4.13 -10.15 -11.45
N ARG A 74 4.20 -9.97 -10.12
CA ARG A 74 4.36 -11.08 -9.17
C ARG A 74 3.03 -11.66 -8.71
N GLY A 75 1.90 -11.09 -9.16
CA GLY A 75 0.59 -11.53 -8.72
C GLY A 75 0.27 -11.14 -7.28
N LEU A 76 0.95 -10.13 -6.74
CA LEU A 76 0.72 -9.67 -5.37
C LEU A 76 -0.33 -8.58 -5.33
N PRO A 77 -1.32 -8.67 -4.43
CA PRO A 77 -2.33 -7.62 -4.29
C PRO A 77 -1.74 -6.37 -3.64
N PHE A 78 -2.31 -5.23 -3.97
CA PHE A 78 -1.92 -3.96 -3.38
C PHE A 78 -3.10 -3.00 -3.31
N ILE A 79 -2.96 -2.01 -2.42
CA ILE A 79 -3.97 -0.99 -2.15
C ILE A 79 -3.31 0.37 -2.33
N PHE A 80 -3.98 1.29 -3.01
CA PHE A 80 -3.50 2.66 -3.10
C PHE A 80 -4.06 3.51 -1.96
N ALA A 81 -3.21 4.33 -1.37
CA ALA A 81 -3.64 5.35 -0.41
C ALA A 81 -3.53 6.70 -1.11
N THR A 82 -4.65 7.41 -1.24
CA THR A 82 -4.70 8.64 -2.02
C THR A 82 -5.66 9.65 -1.40
N GLY A 83 -5.30 10.93 -1.50
CA GLY A 83 -6.17 12.02 -1.09
C GLY A 83 -7.25 12.36 -2.11
N TYR A 84 -7.19 11.78 -3.30
CA TYR A 84 -8.08 12.12 -4.42
C TYR A 84 -9.04 10.98 -4.81
N GLY A 85 -9.10 9.92 -4.02
CA GLY A 85 -9.92 8.76 -4.34
C GLY A 85 -9.47 8.07 -5.61
N GLN A 86 -10.37 7.27 -6.20
CA GLN A 86 -10.05 6.50 -7.40
C GLN A 86 -9.76 7.37 -8.60
N ASN A 87 -10.33 8.57 -8.65
CA ASN A 87 -10.09 9.50 -9.76
C ASN A 87 -8.65 10.01 -9.80
N GLY A 88 -7.93 9.92 -8.68
CA GLY A 88 -6.51 10.28 -8.62
C GLY A 88 -5.59 9.20 -9.15
N LEU A 89 -6.12 8.03 -9.52
CA LEU A 89 -5.32 6.90 -10.00
C LEU A 89 -5.23 6.90 -11.52
N ALA A 90 -4.16 6.29 -12.04
CA ALA A 90 -4.05 6.04 -13.48
C ALA A 90 -5.22 5.15 -13.92
N PRO A 91 -5.72 5.32 -15.16
CA PRO A 91 -6.90 4.57 -15.62
C PRO A 91 -6.81 3.07 -15.44
N LYS A 92 -5.64 2.47 -15.65
CA LYS A 92 -5.46 1.02 -15.52
C LYS A 92 -5.58 0.51 -14.08
N TYR A 93 -5.53 1.42 -13.10
CA TYR A 93 -5.60 1.05 -11.68
C TYR A 93 -6.84 1.56 -10.97
N ARG A 94 -7.79 2.16 -11.70
CA ARG A 94 -8.99 2.73 -11.08
C ARG A 94 -9.91 1.71 -10.45
N ASP A 95 -9.84 0.45 -10.88
CA ASP A 95 -10.64 -0.62 -10.28
C ASP A 95 -10.02 -1.19 -9.02
N ARG A 96 -8.79 -0.82 -8.69
CA ARG A 96 -8.12 -1.37 -7.51
C ARG A 96 -8.68 -0.76 -6.24
N PRO A 97 -8.68 -1.53 -5.13
CA PRO A 97 -9.08 -0.97 -3.84
C PRO A 97 -8.20 0.22 -3.48
N SER A 98 -8.81 1.24 -2.91
CA SER A 98 -8.08 2.43 -2.48
C SER A 98 -8.53 2.87 -1.10
N LEU A 99 -7.60 3.50 -0.37
CA LEU A 99 -7.86 4.11 0.92
C LEU A 99 -7.88 5.62 0.76
N PRO A 100 -8.94 6.32 1.19
CA PRO A 100 -8.92 7.77 1.19
C PRO A 100 -8.01 8.28 2.30
N LYS A 101 -7.28 9.35 2.06
CA LYS A 101 -6.48 10.03 3.08
C LYS A 101 -7.24 11.26 3.57
N PRO A 102 -7.36 11.47 4.85
CA PRO A 102 -6.99 10.57 5.95
C PRO A 102 -7.96 9.38 6.07
N PHE A 103 -7.46 8.27 6.57
CA PHE A 103 -8.29 7.07 6.76
C PHE A 103 -8.27 6.62 8.22
N THR A 104 -9.30 5.85 8.59
CA THR A 104 -9.42 5.27 9.93
C THR A 104 -8.98 3.82 9.91
N GLY A 105 -8.83 3.22 11.10
CA GLY A 105 -8.57 1.79 11.21
C GLY A 105 -9.70 0.96 10.59
N GLN A 106 -10.94 1.44 10.67
CA GLN A 106 -12.09 0.77 10.07
C GLN A 106 -12.00 0.79 8.54
N ASP A 107 -11.58 1.90 7.95
CA ASP A 107 -11.37 2.00 6.52
C ASP A 107 -10.34 0.99 6.05
N LEU A 108 -9.22 0.88 6.78
CA LEU A 108 -8.15 -0.05 6.47
C LEU A 108 -8.65 -1.50 6.57
N GLU A 109 -9.37 -1.83 7.64
CA GLU A 109 -9.91 -3.17 7.83
C GLU A 109 -10.84 -3.55 6.68
N ARG A 110 -11.72 -2.63 6.28
CA ARG A 110 -12.68 -2.86 5.19
C ARG A 110 -11.96 -3.15 3.88
N VAL A 111 -10.93 -2.36 3.55
CA VAL A 111 -10.21 -2.51 2.30
C VAL A 111 -9.40 -3.82 2.30
N LEU A 112 -8.76 -4.16 3.42
CA LEU A 112 -8.02 -5.42 3.53
C LEU A 112 -8.95 -6.63 3.38
N ALA A 113 -10.15 -6.55 3.93
CA ALA A 113 -11.12 -7.63 3.83
C ALA A 113 -11.63 -7.83 2.40
N ALA A 114 -11.53 -6.80 1.56
CA ALA A 114 -11.99 -6.85 0.18
C ALA A 114 -10.95 -7.44 -0.80
N LEU A 115 -9.74 -7.69 -0.32
CA LEU A 115 -8.67 -8.24 -1.18
C LEU A 115 -8.86 -9.71 -1.50
#